data_843431f5a1cb302b656fb3cae681f926
#
_entry.id   843431f5a1cb302b656fb3cae681f926
#
_cell.length_a   1.000
_cell.length_b   1.000
_cell.length_c   1.000
_cell.angle_alpha   90.00
_cell.angle_beta   90.00
_cell.angle_gamma   90.00
#
_symmetry.space_group_name_H-M   'P 1'
#
loop_
_entity.id
_entity.type
_entity.pdbx_description
1 polymer ?
#
loop_
_entity_poly.entity_id
_entity_poly.type
_entity_poly.pdbx_seq_one_letter_code
_entity_poly.pdbx_strand_id
1 'polypeptide(L)'
;MLDEYGGIRPIVVPVGVDQDPHIRLTRDIVSKTQWFNIKKQKNGGLLISLSLQPENSAIFGVSGNGRIDRKARIAMFTIVEETVRNLGFADVNTNPKHGTMTIPAATRYDAIRIRSELSHLEREWGGLGLTAPSSSYHRFAMGLTGGKMSSSKPETTIFLNDTMDVIRTKIKKAHSGGKTTIEEHRRYGGDITVDVAYQYLRFFFESDDVELGRIAEEYQSGRILAGEMKKLCTDRAEEWLLTLKEKREQWSDKLQEFLADDAI
;
A
#
# COMPACT_ATOMS: atom_id res chain seq x y z
N MET A 1 1.81 -9.28 -18.09
CA MET A 1 2.31 -8.81 -16.75
C MET A 1 3.04 -9.89 -15.96
N LEU A 2 2.47 -11.09 -15.67
CA LEU A 2 3.20 -12.14 -14.92
C LEU A 2 4.40 -12.70 -15.69
N ASP A 3 4.28 -12.87 -17.00
CA ASP A 3 5.35 -13.37 -17.88
C ASP A 3 6.47 -12.35 -18.05
N GLU A 4 6.14 -11.07 -18.04
CA GLU A 4 7.04 -9.93 -18.13
C GLU A 4 7.98 -9.81 -16.92
N TYR A 5 7.51 -10.20 -15.73
CA TYR A 5 8.28 -10.14 -14.48
C TYR A 5 8.81 -11.51 -14.02
N GLY A 6 8.72 -12.55 -14.85
CA GLY A 6 9.23 -13.88 -14.51
C GLY A 6 8.45 -14.61 -13.43
N GLY A 7 7.13 -14.39 -13.35
CA GLY A 7 6.22 -15.12 -12.48
C GLY A 7 5.66 -14.34 -11.28
N ILE A 8 5.11 -15.08 -10.32
CA ILE A 8 4.46 -14.53 -9.12
C ILE A 8 5.50 -13.91 -8.19
N ARG A 9 5.31 -12.65 -7.81
CA ARG A 9 6.21 -11.91 -6.91
C ARG A 9 5.45 -11.31 -5.74
N PRO A 10 6.11 -11.14 -4.57
CA PRO A 10 5.55 -10.35 -3.49
C PRO A 10 5.28 -8.91 -3.93
N ILE A 11 4.13 -8.38 -3.55
CA ILE A 11 3.71 -7.02 -3.90
C ILE A 11 3.60 -6.20 -2.61
N VAL A 12 4.16 -4.98 -2.65
CA VAL A 12 3.94 -3.97 -1.61
C VAL A 12 3.09 -2.85 -2.21
N VAL A 13 1.95 -2.58 -1.60
CA VAL A 13 1.01 -1.54 -2.05
C VAL A 13 1.09 -0.36 -1.07
N PRO A 14 1.69 0.78 -1.47
CA PRO A 14 1.67 1.99 -0.67
C PRO A 14 0.27 2.62 -0.75
N VAL A 15 -0.36 2.83 0.40
CA VAL A 15 -1.73 3.35 0.47
C VAL A 15 -1.91 4.35 1.62
N GLY A 16 -2.92 5.20 1.53
CA GLY A 16 -3.39 5.97 2.66
C GLY A 16 -4.08 5.07 3.71
N VAL A 17 -4.10 5.50 4.96
CA VAL A 17 -4.71 4.72 6.05
C VAL A 17 -6.20 4.40 5.84
N ASP A 18 -6.90 5.20 5.03
CA ASP A 18 -8.30 4.97 4.66
C ASP A 18 -8.51 3.75 3.76
N GLN A 19 -7.44 3.27 3.10
CA GLN A 19 -7.49 2.10 2.22
C GLN A 19 -7.29 0.78 2.97
N ASP A 20 -7.02 0.81 4.29
CA ASP A 20 -6.82 -0.41 5.10
C ASP A 20 -7.98 -1.43 4.97
N PRO A 21 -9.27 -1.02 4.95
CA PRO A 21 -10.37 -1.96 4.75
C PRO A 21 -10.29 -2.71 3.40
N HIS A 22 -9.88 -2.01 2.34
CA HIS A 22 -9.72 -2.62 1.00
C HIS A 22 -8.54 -3.59 0.96
N ILE A 23 -7.43 -3.24 1.60
CA ILE A 23 -6.26 -4.15 1.71
C ILE A 23 -6.61 -5.39 2.53
N ARG A 24 -7.36 -5.25 3.62
CA ARG A 24 -7.85 -6.39 4.42
C ARG A 24 -8.76 -7.29 3.59
N LEU A 25 -9.73 -6.70 2.88
CA LEU A 25 -10.62 -7.47 2.00
C LEU A 25 -9.83 -8.23 0.93
N THR A 26 -8.83 -7.60 0.31
CA THR A 26 -7.95 -8.27 -0.66
C THR A 26 -7.23 -9.48 -0.04
N ARG A 27 -6.67 -9.33 1.18
CA ARG A 27 -6.02 -10.43 1.91
C ARG A 27 -7.00 -11.54 2.27
N ASP A 28 -8.22 -11.19 2.63
CA ASP A 28 -9.28 -12.17 2.95
C ASP A 28 -9.69 -12.96 1.70
N ILE A 29 -9.84 -12.30 0.55
CA ILE A 29 -10.11 -12.96 -0.73
C ILE A 29 -8.98 -13.94 -1.07
N VAL A 30 -7.72 -13.48 -1.00
CA VAL A 30 -6.57 -14.33 -1.25
C VAL A 30 -6.55 -15.54 -0.32
N SER A 31 -6.78 -15.33 0.98
CA SER A 31 -6.76 -16.42 1.96
C SER A 31 -7.86 -17.48 1.72
N LYS A 32 -9.00 -17.08 1.17
CA LYS A 32 -10.12 -17.97 0.82
C LYS A 32 -9.89 -18.73 -0.49
N THR A 33 -9.09 -18.15 -1.40
CA THR A 33 -8.83 -18.77 -2.71
C THR A 33 -7.58 -19.65 -2.73
N GLN A 34 -6.69 -19.52 -1.75
CA GLN A 34 -5.50 -20.32 -1.64
C GLN A 34 -5.82 -21.79 -1.31
N TRP A 35 -5.15 -22.71 -1.98
CA TRP A 35 -5.28 -24.13 -1.72
C TRP A 35 -4.42 -24.60 -0.55
N PHE A 36 -3.27 -23.96 -0.33
CA PHE A 36 -2.36 -24.27 0.76
C PHE A 36 -2.33 -23.15 1.80
N ASN A 37 -2.68 -23.46 3.04
CA ASN A 37 -2.48 -22.57 4.17
C ASN A 37 -1.12 -22.84 4.81
N ILE A 38 -0.35 -21.77 5.07
CA ILE A 38 0.91 -21.83 5.80
C ILE A 38 0.71 -21.16 7.15
N LYS A 39 0.94 -21.90 8.23
CA LYS A 39 0.79 -21.39 9.61
C LYS A 39 2.05 -21.64 10.41
N LYS A 40 2.46 -20.65 11.22
CA LYS A 40 3.51 -20.84 12.22
C LYS A 40 2.99 -21.75 13.33
N GLN A 41 3.79 -22.71 13.74
CA GLN A 41 3.49 -23.59 14.87
C GLN A 41 3.94 -22.96 16.19
N LYS A 42 3.29 -23.33 17.30
CA LYS A 42 3.62 -22.83 18.65
C LYS A 42 5.02 -23.24 19.12
N ASN A 43 5.44 -24.43 18.73
CA ASN A 43 6.74 -25.03 19.03
C ASN A 43 7.86 -24.64 18.05
N GLY A 44 7.60 -23.70 17.14
CA GLY A 44 8.48 -23.33 16.04
C GLY A 44 8.16 -24.08 14.75
N GLY A 45 8.76 -23.65 13.64
CA GLY A 45 8.51 -24.21 12.32
C GLY A 45 7.21 -23.77 11.66
N LEU A 46 6.95 -24.31 10.49
CA LEU A 46 5.77 -24.03 9.68
C LEU A 46 4.94 -25.29 9.45
N LEU A 47 3.63 -25.13 9.42
CA LEU A 47 2.65 -26.13 9.00
C LEU A 47 2.04 -25.68 7.68
N ILE A 48 2.16 -26.49 6.64
CA ILE A 48 1.43 -26.37 5.39
C ILE A 48 0.23 -27.30 5.48
N SER A 49 -0.96 -26.82 5.17
CA SER A 49 -2.18 -27.62 5.15
C SER A 49 -2.99 -27.33 3.89
N LEU A 50 -3.54 -28.37 3.28
CA LEU A 50 -4.43 -28.26 2.14
C LEU A 50 -5.82 -27.82 2.60
N SER A 51 -6.33 -26.74 1.95
CA SER A 51 -7.65 -26.16 2.22
C SER A 51 -8.35 -25.85 0.88
N LEU A 52 -8.69 -26.91 0.14
CA LEU A 52 -9.44 -26.76 -1.10
C LEU A 52 -10.90 -26.45 -0.81
N GLN A 53 -11.38 -25.38 -1.44
CA GLN A 53 -12.80 -25.08 -1.44
C GLN A 53 -13.52 -26.01 -2.44
N PRO A 54 -14.80 -26.37 -2.19
CA PRO A 54 -15.56 -27.29 -3.05
C PRO A 54 -15.58 -26.86 -4.53
N GLU A 55 -15.59 -25.55 -4.80
CA GLU A 55 -15.63 -24.99 -6.14
C GLU A 55 -14.35 -25.28 -6.96
N ASN A 56 -13.21 -25.43 -6.28
CA ASN A 56 -11.90 -25.71 -6.91
C ASN A 56 -11.64 -27.22 -7.04
N SER A 57 -12.50 -28.03 -6.49
CA SER A 57 -12.31 -29.47 -6.35
C SER A 57 -12.58 -30.24 -7.66
N ALA A 58 -13.29 -29.67 -8.61
CA ALA A 58 -13.61 -30.29 -9.90
C ALA A 58 -12.38 -30.62 -10.74
N ILE A 59 -11.28 -29.85 -10.59
CA ILE A 59 -10.03 -30.03 -11.33
C ILE A 59 -9.28 -31.30 -10.91
N PHE A 60 -9.51 -31.80 -9.68
CA PHE A 60 -8.78 -32.93 -9.10
C PHE A 60 -9.58 -34.21 -8.96
N GLY A 61 -10.65 -34.40 -9.72
CA GLY A 61 -11.46 -35.63 -9.67
C GLY A 61 -12.09 -35.83 -8.28
N VAL A 62 -12.75 -34.81 -7.78
CA VAL A 62 -13.40 -34.86 -6.47
C VAL A 62 -14.58 -35.79 -6.48
N SER A 63 -14.57 -36.75 -5.55
CA SER A 63 -15.74 -37.55 -5.23
C SER A 63 -16.90 -36.66 -4.77
N GLY A 64 -18.13 -37.02 -5.07
CA GLY A 64 -19.35 -36.19 -4.88
C GLY A 64 -19.66 -35.68 -3.46
N ASN A 65 -18.72 -35.83 -2.51
CA ASN A 65 -18.78 -35.31 -1.14
C ASN A 65 -17.80 -34.14 -0.89
N GLY A 66 -17.23 -33.51 -1.94
CA GLY A 66 -16.35 -32.35 -1.84
C GLY A 66 -14.94 -32.64 -1.29
N ARG A 67 -14.55 -33.91 -1.18
CA ARG A 67 -13.21 -34.29 -0.71
C ARG A 67 -12.33 -34.73 -1.87
N ILE A 68 -11.09 -34.23 -1.88
CA ILE A 68 -10.08 -34.66 -2.84
C ILE A 68 -9.82 -36.15 -2.66
N ASP A 69 -9.75 -36.86 -3.77
CA ASP A 69 -9.37 -38.29 -3.75
C ASP A 69 -8.02 -38.46 -3.05
N ARG A 70 -7.91 -39.55 -2.32
CA ARG A 70 -6.70 -39.87 -1.54
C ARG A 70 -5.45 -39.98 -2.43
N LYS A 71 -5.57 -40.55 -3.63
CA LYS A 71 -4.44 -40.72 -4.56
C LYS A 71 -3.99 -39.34 -5.08
N ALA A 72 -4.94 -38.50 -5.48
CA ALA A 72 -4.64 -37.10 -5.92
C ALA A 72 -3.94 -36.31 -4.83
N ARG A 73 -4.40 -36.36 -3.59
CA ARG A 73 -3.78 -35.69 -2.46
C ARG A 73 -2.36 -36.17 -2.17
N ILE A 74 -2.12 -37.51 -2.25
CA ILE A 74 -0.76 -38.04 -2.11
C ILE A 74 0.14 -37.50 -3.22
N ALA A 75 -0.29 -37.52 -4.47
CA ALA A 75 0.48 -37.02 -5.60
C ALA A 75 0.81 -35.52 -5.44
N MET A 76 -0.17 -34.70 -5.03
CA MET A 76 0.05 -33.27 -4.76
C MET A 76 1.12 -33.07 -3.68
N PHE A 77 1.01 -33.79 -2.54
CA PHE A 77 1.97 -33.58 -1.45
C PHE A 77 3.35 -34.15 -1.76
N THR A 78 3.49 -35.11 -2.67
CA THR A 78 4.80 -35.54 -3.19
C THR A 78 5.49 -34.36 -3.92
N ILE A 79 4.77 -33.66 -4.80
CA ILE A 79 5.30 -32.50 -5.53
C ILE A 79 5.58 -31.33 -4.59
N VAL A 80 4.68 -31.07 -3.63
CA VAL A 80 4.88 -30.02 -2.63
C VAL A 80 6.12 -30.31 -1.77
N GLU A 81 6.33 -31.56 -1.37
CA GLU A 81 7.50 -31.96 -0.60
C GLU A 81 8.79 -31.77 -1.40
N GLU A 82 8.81 -32.20 -2.65
CA GLU A 82 9.94 -31.99 -3.54
C GLU A 82 10.25 -30.50 -3.71
N THR A 83 9.22 -29.69 -3.95
CA THR A 83 9.36 -28.23 -4.07
C THR A 83 9.97 -27.60 -2.80
N VAL A 84 9.46 -28.00 -1.63
CA VAL A 84 9.98 -27.50 -0.35
C VAL A 84 11.42 -27.96 -0.10
N ARG A 85 11.77 -29.19 -0.45
CA ARG A 85 13.15 -29.69 -0.37
C ARG A 85 14.10 -28.94 -1.30
N ASN A 86 13.66 -28.61 -2.51
CA ASN A 86 14.44 -27.80 -3.47
C ASN A 86 14.69 -26.36 -2.99
N LEU A 87 13.86 -25.85 -2.06
CA LEU A 87 14.12 -24.59 -1.36
C LEU A 87 15.19 -24.71 -0.25
N GLY A 88 15.73 -25.92 -0.01
CA GLY A 88 16.79 -26.17 0.97
C GLY A 88 16.31 -26.73 2.31
N PHE A 89 15.04 -27.10 2.45
CA PHE A 89 14.52 -27.68 3.69
C PHE A 89 14.66 -29.22 3.67
N ALA A 90 15.67 -29.74 4.32
CA ALA A 90 15.93 -31.20 4.38
C ALA A 90 14.97 -31.93 5.33
N ASP A 91 14.66 -31.31 6.48
CA ASP A 91 13.76 -31.90 7.49
C ASP A 91 12.32 -31.50 7.24
N VAL A 92 11.57 -32.38 6.61
CA VAL A 92 10.16 -32.18 6.23
C VAL A 92 9.36 -33.41 6.64
N ASN A 93 8.31 -33.24 7.43
CA ASN A 93 7.41 -34.30 7.86
C ASN A 93 6.06 -34.16 7.15
N THR A 94 5.83 -35.01 6.14
CA THR A 94 4.61 -34.99 5.34
C THR A 94 3.61 -36.05 5.80
N ASN A 95 2.35 -35.64 5.95
CA ASN A 95 1.22 -36.51 6.20
C ASN A 95 0.16 -36.37 5.10
N PRO A 96 0.31 -37.06 3.97
CA PRO A 96 -0.61 -36.92 2.83
C PRO A 96 -2.04 -37.36 3.13
N LYS A 97 -2.23 -38.28 4.12
CA LYS A 97 -3.59 -38.72 4.53
C LYS A 97 -4.41 -37.58 5.10
N HIS A 98 -3.76 -36.66 5.81
CA HIS A 98 -4.39 -35.50 6.40
C HIS A 98 -4.19 -34.22 5.55
N GLY A 99 -3.42 -34.29 4.47
CA GLY A 99 -3.11 -33.14 3.63
C GLY A 99 -2.32 -32.08 4.41
N THR A 100 -1.28 -32.53 5.14
CA THR A 100 -0.46 -31.65 5.96
C THR A 100 1.02 -31.94 5.79
N MET A 101 1.85 -30.92 5.94
CA MET A 101 3.31 -31.00 5.95
C MET A 101 3.86 -30.06 7.02
N THR A 102 4.81 -30.55 7.81
CA THR A 102 5.49 -29.75 8.83
C THR A 102 6.95 -29.55 8.44
N ILE A 103 7.46 -28.34 8.60
CA ILE A 103 8.84 -27.93 8.34
C ILE A 103 9.42 -27.33 9.62
N PRO A 104 10.06 -28.15 10.50
CA PRO A 104 10.47 -27.70 11.84
C PRO A 104 11.48 -26.56 11.84
N ALA A 105 12.43 -26.57 10.90
CA ALA A 105 13.49 -25.57 10.80
C ALA A 105 13.08 -24.26 10.11
N ALA A 106 11.88 -24.20 9.52
CA ALA A 106 11.43 -23.03 8.77
C ALA A 106 10.99 -21.88 9.69
N THR A 107 11.36 -20.67 9.32
CA THR A 107 11.00 -19.43 10.02
C THR A 107 9.79 -18.75 9.36
N ARG A 108 9.29 -17.69 10.00
CA ARG A 108 8.23 -16.87 9.37
C ARG A 108 8.68 -16.20 8.05
N TYR A 109 9.98 -15.96 7.86
CA TYR A 109 10.50 -15.37 6.63
C TYR A 109 10.51 -16.37 5.48
N ASP A 110 10.74 -17.65 5.80
CA ASP A 110 10.69 -18.73 4.82
C ASP A 110 9.26 -18.96 4.29
N ALA A 111 8.26 -18.60 5.08
CA ALA A 111 6.86 -18.69 4.65
C ALA A 111 6.57 -17.91 3.37
N ILE A 112 7.27 -16.80 3.12
CA ILE A 112 7.11 -15.98 1.90
C ILE A 112 7.64 -16.75 0.68
N ARG A 113 8.84 -17.34 0.79
CA ARG A 113 9.45 -18.14 -0.28
C ARG A 113 8.61 -19.36 -0.60
N ILE A 114 8.22 -20.10 0.44
CA ILE A 114 7.36 -21.29 0.29
C ILE A 114 6.01 -20.89 -0.32
N ARG A 115 5.41 -19.77 0.11
CA ARG A 115 4.15 -19.28 -0.46
C ARG A 115 4.27 -18.99 -1.94
N SER A 116 5.35 -18.35 -2.39
CA SER A 116 5.59 -18.07 -3.79
C SER A 116 5.56 -19.34 -4.65
N GLU A 117 6.33 -20.35 -4.24
CA GLU A 117 6.39 -21.62 -4.97
C GLU A 117 5.05 -22.38 -4.95
N LEU A 118 4.37 -22.41 -3.81
CA LEU A 118 3.04 -23.04 -3.74
C LEU A 118 2.02 -22.32 -4.61
N SER A 119 2.11 -20.99 -4.74
CA SER A 119 1.24 -20.23 -5.64
C SER A 119 1.51 -20.52 -7.11
N HIS A 120 2.76 -20.82 -7.51
CA HIS A 120 3.07 -21.33 -8.84
C HIS A 120 2.43 -22.69 -9.09
N LEU A 121 2.61 -23.64 -8.17
CA LEU A 121 1.98 -24.95 -8.27
C LEU A 121 0.44 -24.85 -8.32
N GLU A 122 -0.16 -24.02 -7.49
CA GLU A 122 -1.60 -23.78 -7.53
C GLU A 122 -2.06 -23.34 -8.92
N ARG A 123 -1.32 -22.44 -9.60
CA ARG A 123 -1.64 -22.00 -10.96
C ARG A 123 -1.48 -23.09 -12.01
N GLU A 124 -0.39 -23.85 -11.93
CA GLU A 124 -0.17 -24.98 -12.84
C GLU A 124 -1.29 -26.01 -12.75
N TRP A 125 -1.88 -26.14 -11.56
CA TRP A 125 -3.01 -27.05 -11.31
C TRP A 125 -4.38 -26.40 -11.51
N GLY A 126 -4.44 -25.19 -12.12
CA GLY A 126 -5.68 -24.51 -12.46
C GLY A 126 -6.28 -23.64 -11.36
N GLY A 127 -5.58 -23.46 -10.25
CA GLY A 127 -5.94 -22.50 -9.21
C GLY A 127 -5.54 -21.06 -9.55
N LEU A 128 -5.94 -20.10 -8.73
CA LEU A 128 -5.63 -18.69 -8.95
C LEU A 128 -4.18 -18.34 -8.61
N GLY A 129 -3.54 -19.07 -7.68
CA GLY A 129 -2.17 -18.84 -7.24
C GLY A 129 -1.92 -17.41 -6.73
N LEU A 130 -2.90 -16.83 -6.03
CA LEU A 130 -2.78 -15.47 -5.52
C LEU A 130 -1.91 -15.39 -4.27
N THR A 131 -1.13 -14.30 -4.17
CA THR A 131 -0.37 -13.96 -2.96
C THR A 131 -0.94 -12.72 -2.29
N ALA A 132 -1.04 -12.75 -0.97
CA ALA A 132 -1.55 -11.59 -0.22
C ALA A 132 -0.59 -10.41 -0.32
N PRO A 133 -1.07 -9.19 -0.65
CA PRO A 133 -0.22 -8.02 -0.74
C PRO A 133 0.24 -7.58 0.66
N SER A 134 1.49 -7.12 0.74
CA SER A 134 1.96 -6.26 1.82
C SER A 134 1.52 -4.83 1.55
N SER A 135 1.47 -4.01 2.58
CA SER A 135 1.13 -2.58 2.44
C SER A 135 1.95 -1.71 3.37
N SER A 136 2.30 -0.53 2.91
CA SER A 136 2.74 0.58 3.73
C SER A 136 1.61 1.61 3.81
N TYR A 137 1.44 2.21 5.01
CA TYR A 137 0.36 3.16 5.24
C TYR A 137 0.93 4.57 5.44
N HIS A 138 0.40 5.51 4.69
CA HIS A 138 0.77 6.91 4.78
C HIS A 138 -0.32 7.70 5.49
N ARG A 139 0.10 8.75 6.20
CA ARG A 139 -0.84 9.71 6.79
C ARG A 139 -1.60 10.44 5.68
N PHE A 140 -2.81 10.85 5.98
CA PHE A 140 -3.56 11.75 5.12
C PHE A 140 -2.91 13.12 5.03
N ALA A 141 -2.86 13.67 3.82
CA ALA A 141 -2.87 15.11 3.66
C ALA A 141 -4.29 15.61 3.98
N MET A 142 -4.42 16.50 4.94
CA MET A 142 -5.71 17.11 5.28
C MET A 142 -6.19 17.99 4.14
N GLY A 143 -7.49 18.01 3.90
CA GLY A 143 -8.10 19.02 3.02
C GLY A 143 -7.98 20.43 3.60
N LEU A 144 -8.05 21.45 2.77
CA LEU A 144 -7.88 22.85 3.16
C LEU A 144 -8.80 23.28 4.32
N THR A 145 -9.95 22.66 4.48
CA THR A 145 -10.90 22.94 5.56
C THR A 145 -10.59 22.18 6.86
N GLY A 146 -9.47 21.45 6.94
CA GLY A 146 -9.06 20.66 8.11
C GLY A 146 -9.66 19.25 8.16
N GLY A 147 -10.52 18.89 7.22
CA GLY A 147 -11.12 17.55 7.09
C GLY A 147 -10.49 16.73 5.97
N LYS A 148 -11.25 15.74 5.47
CA LYS A 148 -10.84 14.90 4.33
C LYS A 148 -10.81 15.73 3.05
N MET A 149 -9.73 15.60 2.27
CA MET A 149 -9.64 16.13 0.91
C MET A 149 -10.62 15.39 -0.01
N SER A 150 -11.36 16.12 -0.86
CA SER A 150 -12.32 15.53 -1.78
C SER A 150 -12.39 16.32 -3.08
N SER A 151 -12.27 15.65 -4.21
CA SER A 151 -12.42 16.27 -5.54
C SER A 151 -13.85 16.76 -5.82
N SER A 152 -14.86 16.19 -5.17
CA SER A 152 -16.25 16.66 -5.27
C SER A 152 -16.56 17.89 -4.44
N LYS A 153 -15.60 18.33 -3.60
CA LYS A 153 -15.69 19.53 -2.77
C LYS A 153 -14.48 20.43 -3.06
N PRO A 154 -14.56 21.29 -4.10
CA PRO A 154 -13.42 22.07 -4.58
C PRO A 154 -12.74 22.96 -3.53
N GLU A 155 -13.49 23.37 -2.51
CA GLU A 155 -12.98 24.18 -1.39
C GLU A 155 -12.02 23.39 -0.47
N THR A 156 -12.02 22.07 -0.55
CA THR A 156 -11.18 21.22 0.30
C THR A 156 -9.83 20.87 -0.32
N THR A 157 -9.61 21.19 -1.61
CA THR A 157 -8.42 20.76 -2.34
C THR A 157 -7.88 21.84 -3.27
N ILE A 158 -6.59 21.76 -3.61
CA ILE A 158 -5.96 22.49 -4.70
C ILE A 158 -5.91 21.57 -5.91
N PHE A 159 -6.47 22.00 -7.03
CA PHE A 159 -6.33 21.30 -8.30
C PHE A 159 -5.09 21.79 -9.05
N LEU A 160 -4.44 20.90 -9.79
CA LEU A 160 -3.24 21.24 -10.57
C LEU A 160 -3.52 22.25 -11.72
N ASN A 161 -4.79 22.43 -12.07
CA ASN A 161 -5.27 23.40 -13.06
C ASN A 161 -5.90 24.66 -12.44
N ASP A 162 -5.89 24.79 -11.11
CA ASP A 162 -6.32 26.03 -10.45
C ASP A 162 -5.39 27.18 -10.86
N THR A 163 -5.96 28.37 -11.02
CA THR A 163 -5.17 29.58 -11.21
C THR A 163 -4.50 30.01 -9.90
N MET A 164 -3.41 30.76 -9.98
CA MET A 164 -2.70 31.24 -8.79
C MET A 164 -3.61 32.05 -7.85
N ASP A 165 -4.53 32.86 -8.36
CA ASP A 165 -5.47 33.64 -7.55
C ASP A 165 -6.46 32.73 -6.80
N VAL A 166 -6.90 31.64 -7.43
CA VAL A 166 -7.73 30.60 -6.77
C VAL A 166 -6.95 29.93 -5.65
N ILE A 167 -5.69 29.55 -5.90
CA ILE A 167 -4.82 28.89 -4.92
C ILE A 167 -4.55 29.81 -3.71
N ARG A 168 -4.18 31.07 -3.95
CA ARG A 168 -4.01 32.08 -2.89
C ARG A 168 -5.26 32.20 -2.03
N THR A 169 -6.43 32.27 -2.67
CA THR A 169 -7.71 32.40 -1.98
C THR A 169 -8.02 31.17 -1.15
N LYS A 170 -7.75 29.97 -1.68
CA LYS A 170 -7.96 28.69 -0.98
C LYS A 170 -7.03 28.55 0.22
N ILE A 171 -5.73 28.81 0.07
CA ILE A 171 -4.74 28.73 1.17
C ILE A 171 -5.07 29.78 2.26
N LYS A 172 -5.44 31.01 1.86
CA LYS A 172 -5.85 32.06 2.80
C LYS A 172 -7.01 31.62 3.70
N LYS A 173 -7.96 30.86 3.16
CA LYS A 173 -9.14 30.32 3.88
C LYS A 173 -8.85 28.99 4.58
N ALA A 174 -7.68 28.39 4.40
CA ALA A 174 -7.37 27.10 4.96
C ALA A 174 -7.47 27.10 6.48
N HIS A 175 -7.81 25.93 7.04
CA HIS A 175 -7.84 25.73 8.50
C HIS A 175 -6.45 25.98 9.10
N SER A 176 -6.41 26.65 10.23
CA SER A 176 -5.16 27.05 10.88
C SER A 176 -5.06 26.48 12.29
N GLY A 177 -3.85 26.10 12.69
CA GLY A 177 -3.49 25.77 14.06
C GLY A 177 -3.13 26.97 14.95
N GLY A 178 -3.30 28.21 14.44
CA GLY A 178 -3.05 29.42 15.21
C GLY A 178 -4.07 29.67 16.33
N LYS A 179 -3.74 30.57 17.23
CA LYS A 179 -4.65 31.00 18.32
C LYS A 179 -5.56 32.13 17.83
N THR A 180 -6.59 32.42 18.62
CA THR A 180 -7.63 33.39 18.26
C THR A 180 -7.09 34.81 18.19
N THR A 181 -6.17 35.20 19.10
CA THR A 181 -5.53 36.52 19.09
C THR A 181 -4.02 36.41 18.78
N ILE A 182 -3.44 37.49 18.32
CA ILE A 182 -1.99 37.58 18.06
C ILE A 182 -1.22 37.41 19.38
N GLU A 183 -1.69 38.00 20.46
CA GLU A 183 -1.07 37.95 21.78
C GLU A 183 -1.04 36.50 22.31
N GLU A 184 -2.15 35.78 22.19
CA GLU A 184 -2.21 34.35 22.54
C GLU A 184 -1.29 33.51 21.68
N HIS A 185 -1.26 33.79 20.37
CA HIS A 185 -0.38 33.05 19.45
C HIS A 185 1.09 33.31 19.78
N ARG A 186 1.47 34.55 20.03
CA ARG A 186 2.84 34.92 20.46
C ARG A 186 3.25 34.27 21.74
N ARG A 187 2.30 34.07 22.67
CA ARG A 187 2.55 33.48 24.02
C ARG A 187 2.57 31.96 24.01
N TYR A 188 1.68 31.32 23.24
CA TYR A 188 1.44 29.88 23.33
C TYR A 188 1.82 29.12 22.07
N GLY A 189 2.16 29.81 21.00
CA GLY A 189 2.47 29.23 19.70
C GLY A 189 1.27 28.61 18.98
N GLY A 190 1.52 28.14 17.77
CA GLY A 190 0.56 27.43 16.94
C GLY A 190 0.72 25.91 17.04
N ASP A 191 -0.31 25.19 16.62
CA ASP A 191 -0.30 23.72 16.54
C ASP A 191 -0.09 23.27 15.09
N ILE A 192 1.12 22.79 14.79
CA ILE A 192 1.49 22.28 13.46
C ILE A 192 0.74 20.99 13.08
N THR A 193 0.17 20.27 14.04
CA THR A 193 -0.51 19.00 13.76
C THR A 193 -1.86 19.18 13.09
N VAL A 194 -2.48 20.35 13.29
CA VAL A 194 -3.77 20.71 12.69
C VAL A 194 -3.67 21.90 11.73
N ASP A 195 -2.51 22.55 11.63
CA ASP A 195 -2.30 23.65 10.66
C ASP A 195 -2.12 23.10 9.25
N VAL A 196 -3.10 23.39 8.40
CA VAL A 196 -3.12 22.87 7.03
C VAL A 196 -2.01 23.46 6.17
N ALA A 197 -1.67 24.74 6.34
CA ALA A 197 -0.60 25.36 5.56
C ALA A 197 0.74 24.72 5.87
N TYR A 198 1.05 24.41 7.16
CA TYR A 198 2.23 23.66 7.53
C TYR A 198 2.20 22.23 6.98
N GLN A 199 1.05 21.53 7.04
CA GLN A 199 0.93 20.19 6.49
C GLN A 199 1.17 20.17 4.96
N TYR A 200 0.74 21.19 4.23
CA TYR A 200 0.97 21.29 2.79
C TYR A 200 2.45 21.58 2.48
N LEU A 201 3.13 22.43 3.26
CA LEU A 201 4.59 22.57 3.17
C LEU A 201 5.26 21.21 3.34
N ARG A 202 4.94 20.50 4.42
CA ARG A 202 5.54 19.21 4.78
C ARG A 202 5.32 18.13 3.72
N PHE A 203 4.15 18.05 3.08
CA PHE A 203 3.82 16.96 2.18
C PHE A 203 4.12 17.25 0.72
N PHE A 204 4.12 18.54 0.32
CA PHE A 204 4.12 18.88 -1.09
C PHE A 204 5.12 19.93 -1.52
N PHE A 205 5.37 20.97 -0.69
CA PHE A 205 5.96 22.21 -1.19
C PHE A 205 7.32 22.54 -0.59
N GLU A 206 7.75 21.93 0.53
CA GLU A 206 9.07 22.12 1.10
C GLU A 206 9.83 20.80 1.13
N SER A 207 10.94 20.75 0.40
CA SER A 207 11.78 19.55 0.29
C SER A 207 12.97 19.56 1.26
N ASP A 208 13.27 20.72 1.87
CA ASP A 208 14.34 20.85 2.86
C ASP A 208 13.79 20.57 4.27
N ASP A 209 14.15 19.42 4.82
CA ASP A 209 13.74 19.01 6.16
C ASP A 209 14.28 19.94 7.27
N VAL A 210 15.43 20.60 7.05
CA VAL A 210 16.04 21.54 8.01
C VAL A 210 15.19 22.81 8.06
N GLU A 211 14.85 23.34 6.89
CA GLU A 211 13.99 24.53 6.77
C GLU A 211 12.58 24.22 7.30
N LEU A 212 12.01 23.07 6.99
CA LEU A 212 10.71 22.63 7.51
C LEU A 212 10.74 22.53 9.05
N GLY A 213 11.83 22.01 9.62
CA GLY A 213 12.03 21.97 11.07
C GLY A 213 12.09 23.37 11.70
N ARG A 214 12.81 24.30 11.07
CA ARG A 214 12.89 25.71 11.50
C ARG A 214 11.52 26.38 11.50
N ILE A 215 10.75 26.20 10.43
CA ILE A 215 9.38 26.73 10.30
C ILE A 215 8.48 26.15 11.41
N ALA A 216 8.60 24.86 11.70
CA ALA A 216 7.84 24.21 12.76
C ALA A 216 8.14 24.83 14.15
N GLU A 217 9.41 24.95 14.50
CA GLU A 217 9.85 25.55 15.79
C GLU A 217 9.40 27.02 15.93
N GLU A 218 9.51 27.78 14.87
CA GLU A 218 9.10 29.19 14.87
C GLU A 218 7.59 29.37 14.99
N TYR A 219 6.80 28.47 14.36
CA TYR A 219 5.35 28.49 14.51
C TYR A 219 4.89 28.04 15.91
N GLN A 220 5.49 26.96 16.43
CA GLN A 220 5.18 26.45 17.76
C GLN A 220 5.64 27.39 18.89
N SER A 221 6.66 28.20 18.66
CA SER A 221 7.10 29.23 19.60
C SER A 221 6.36 30.56 19.43
N GLY A 222 5.45 30.68 18.47
CA GLY A 222 4.71 31.90 18.19
C GLY A 222 5.51 32.99 17.44
N ARG A 223 6.71 32.70 16.95
CA ARG A 223 7.50 33.65 16.12
C ARG A 223 6.88 33.86 14.75
N ILE A 224 6.39 32.78 14.11
CA ILE A 224 5.61 32.86 12.87
C ILE A 224 4.13 32.88 13.23
N LEU A 225 3.39 33.85 12.69
CA LEU A 225 1.93 33.92 12.86
C LEU A 225 1.21 33.05 11.80
N ALA A 226 -0.05 32.71 12.07
CA ALA A 226 -0.86 31.90 11.15
C ALA A 226 -0.98 32.50 9.76
N GLY A 227 -1.05 33.84 9.63
CA GLY A 227 -1.06 34.51 8.35
C GLY A 227 0.27 34.41 7.59
N GLU A 228 1.40 34.47 8.34
CA GLU A 228 2.74 34.31 7.79
C GLU A 228 2.98 32.85 7.33
N MET A 229 2.52 31.86 8.09
CA MET A 229 2.54 30.44 7.68
C MET A 229 1.78 30.22 6.37
N LYS A 230 0.57 30.78 6.25
CA LYS A 230 -0.21 30.71 5.00
C LYS A 230 0.48 31.40 3.83
N LYS A 231 1.17 32.51 4.08
CA LYS A 231 1.94 33.18 3.06
C LYS A 231 3.11 32.33 2.58
N LEU A 232 3.90 31.77 3.49
CA LEU A 232 4.99 30.85 3.16
C LEU A 232 4.48 29.66 2.31
N CYS A 233 3.38 29.05 2.73
CA CYS A 233 2.77 27.96 1.97
C CYS A 233 2.34 28.40 0.57
N THR A 234 1.78 29.61 0.44
CA THR A 234 1.38 30.16 -0.86
C THR A 234 2.59 30.39 -1.77
N ASP A 235 3.63 31.03 -1.25
CA ASP A 235 4.84 31.34 -2.01
C ASP A 235 5.50 30.04 -2.55
N ARG A 236 5.62 28.98 -1.72
CA ARG A 236 6.15 27.67 -2.12
C ARG A 236 5.23 26.93 -3.10
N ALA A 237 3.92 27.01 -2.90
CA ALA A 237 2.94 26.41 -3.82
C ALA A 237 3.01 27.04 -5.22
N GLU A 238 3.19 28.35 -5.29
CA GLU A 238 3.35 29.07 -6.57
C GLU A 238 4.63 28.64 -7.29
N GLU A 239 5.76 28.60 -6.60
CA GLU A 239 7.04 28.16 -7.15
C GLU A 239 6.95 26.72 -7.71
N TRP A 240 6.35 25.81 -6.92
CA TRP A 240 6.17 24.43 -7.33
C TRP A 240 5.26 24.28 -8.55
N LEU A 241 4.15 25.02 -8.59
CA LEU A 241 3.19 24.97 -9.70
C LEU A 241 3.76 25.58 -10.99
N LEU A 242 4.57 26.61 -10.90
CA LEU A 242 5.29 27.16 -12.05
C LEU A 242 6.23 26.12 -12.64
N THR A 243 7.03 25.47 -11.79
CA THR A 243 7.93 24.38 -12.21
C THR A 243 7.16 23.21 -12.85
N LEU A 244 6.01 22.84 -12.26
CA LEU A 244 5.17 21.78 -12.82
C LEU A 244 4.63 22.16 -14.21
N LYS A 245 4.18 23.41 -14.37
CA LYS A 245 3.67 23.94 -15.64
C LYS A 245 4.72 23.94 -16.73
N GLU A 246 5.93 24.41 -16.43
CA GLU A 246 7.06 24.39 -17.35
C GLU A 246 7.41 22.96 -17.79
N LYS A 247 7.49 22.02 -16.84
CA LYS A 247 7.73 20.61 -17.16
C LYS A 247 6.61 20.03 -18.02
N ARG A 248 5.37 20.33 -17.72
CA ARG A 248 4.23 19.87 -18.52
C ARG A 248 4.29 20.38 -19.96
N GLU A 249 4.65 21.64 -20.15
CA GLU A 249 4.83 22.21 -21.49
C GLU A 249 5.97 21.53 -22.25
N GLN A 250 7.11 21.27 -21.60
CA GLN A 250 8.25 20.56 -22.20
C GLN A 250 7.92 19.11 -22.63
N TRP A 251 6.98 18.46 -21.94
CA TRP A 251 6.61 17.08 -22.21
C TRP A 251 5.36 16.94 -23.09
N SER A 252 4.63 18.03 -23.35
CA SER A 252 3.38 17.95 -24.12
C SER A 252 3.56 17.38 -25.51
N ASP A 253 4.66 17.75 -26.20
CA ASP A 253 4.96 17.29 -27.54
C ASP A 253 5.47 15.85 -27.60
N LYS A 254 5.89 15.32 -26.47
CA LYS A 254 6.42 13.95 -26.31
C LYS A 254 5.40 12.97 -25.73
N LEU A 255 4.16 13.42 -25.51
CA LEU A 255 3.13 12.59 -24.88
C LEU A 255 2.88 11.30 -25.65
N GLN A 256 2.97 11.35 -26.98
CA GLN A 256 2.78 10.17 -27.84
C GLN A 256 3.84 9.06 -27.61
N GLU A 257 5.04 9.43 -27.16
CA GLU A 257 6.11 8.46 -26.87
C GLU A 257 5.77 7.55 -25.65
N PHE A 258 4.85 8.01 -24.80
CA PHE A 258 4.42 7.28 -23.60
C PHE A 258 3.08 6.56 -23.76
N LEU A 259 2.38 6.79 -24.85
CA LEU A 259 1.18 6.02 -25.15
C LEU A 259 1.63 4.67 -25.72
N ALA A 260 1.18 3.58 -25.08
CA ALA A 260 1.36 2.26 -25.66
C ALA A 260 0.69 2.26 -27.04
N ASP A 261 1.36 1.74 -28.06
CA ASP A 261 0.72 1.37 -29.32
C ASP A 261 -0.28 0.26 -28.99
N ASP A 262 -1.48 0.66 -28.58
CA ASP A 262 -2.61 -0.24 -28.47
C ASP A 262 -3.01 -0.65 -29.89
N ALA A 263 -2.23 -1.56 -30.44
CA ALA A 263 -2.72 -2.45 -31.48
C ALA A 263 -3.72 -3.39 -30.80
N ILE A 264 -4.98 -2.93 -30.66
CA ILE A 264 -6.14 -3.78 -30.39
C ILE A 264 -6.54 -4.45 -31.70
#